data_1d6a9beb397531b9d64f7e66f4cd5cea
#
_entry.id   1d6a9beb397531b9d64f7e66f4cd5cea
#
_cell.length_a   1.000
_cell.length_b   1.000
_cell.length_c   1.000
_cell.angle_alpha   90.00
_cell.angle_beta   90.00
_cell.angle_gamma   90.00
#
_symmetry.space_group_name_H-M   'P 1'
#
loop_
_entity.id
_entity.type
_entity.pdbx_description
1 polymer ?
#
loop_
_entity_poly.entity_id
_entity_poly.type
_entity_poly.pdbx_seq_one_letter_code
_entity_poly.pdbx_strand_id
1 'polypeptide(L)'
;MYKRQFIESLYNSFYVAFFSVVLASGFALPLAYFTSRFNFRGSVIIQSLGFIPLIMPPFVGAVAMKLFFGTNGSVNLLLDQYFGFKIPFMEGLNGVIFVEAVHYFPFILINLITSLNNIDRSMEESAQSLGSKGFGLFKRIVLPLSMPGYIAGASLVFLKVFDDLGTPLLLDINNMLAPQAYLRISSIGINDPMGYVIAVILVVTSILAVWVAKIA
;
A
#
# COMPACT_ATOMS: atom_id res chain seq x y z
N MET A 1 -3.19 -8.18 30.96
CA MET A 1 -3.65 -7.05 30.13
C MET A 1 -2.70 -6.80 28.93
N TYR A 2 -1.40 -6.65 29.13
CA TYR A 2 -0.40 -6.35 28.09
C TYR A 2 -0.30 -7.39 26.96
N LYS A 3 -0.36 -8.70 27.24
CA LYS A 3 -0.25 -9.76 26.22
C LYS A 3 -1.35 -9.70 25.18
N ARG A 4 -2.59 -9.42 25.58
CA ARG A 4 -3.74 -9.33 24.66
C ARG A 4 -3.62 -8.11 23.75
N GLN A 5 -3.26 -6.95 24.31
CA GLN A 5 -3.07 -5.72 23.53
C GLN A 5 -1.94 -5.84 22.51
N PHE A 6 -0.84 -6.51 22.89
CA PHE A 6 0.27 -6.79 21.98
C PHE A 6 -0.13 -7.68 20.81
N ILE A 7 -0.84 -8.78 21.09
CA ILE A 7 -1.32 -9.71 20.03
C ILE A 7 -2.30 -9.00 19.08
N GLU A 8 -3.19 -8.19 19.63
CA GLU A 8 -4.11 -7.38 18.83
C GLU A 8 -3.37 -6.39 17.93
N SER A 9 -2.38 -5.66 18.46
CA SER A 9 -1.58 -4.72 17.68
C SER A 9 -0.76 -5.42 16.59
N LEU A 10 -0.23 -6.61 16.87
CA LEU A 10 0.47 -7.44 15.92
C LEU A 10 -0.46 -7.85 14.76
N TYR A 11 -1.64 -8.39 15.10
CA TYR A 11 -2.65 -8.78 14.13
C TYR A 11 -3.09 -7.59 13.26
N ASN A 12 -3.40 -6.45 13.88
CA ASN A 12 -3.83 -5.25 13.18
C ASN A 12 -2.76 -4.71 12.23
N SER A 13 -1.48 -4.73 12.63
CA SER A 13 -0.38 -4.30 11.74
C SER A 13 -0.24 -5.19 10.52
N PHE A 14 -0.30 -6.52 10.69
CA PHE A 14 -0.31 -7.45 9.56
C PHE A 14 -1.55 -7.31 8.69
N TYR A 15 -2.72 -7.14 9.30
CA TYR A 15 -3.99 -6.95 8.60
C TYR A 15 -3.93 -5.69 7.72
N VAL A 16 -3.55 -4.55 8.31
CA VAL A 16 -3.44 -3.28 7.57
C VAL A 16 -2.40 -3.39 6.47
N ALA A 17 -1.20 -3.91 6.75
CA ALA A 17 -0.16 -4.03 5.74
C ALA A 17 -0.58 -4.94 4.57
N PHE A 18 -1.19 -6.07 4.85
CA PHE A 18 -1.68 -6.98 3.81
C PHE A 18 -2.77 -6.36 2.94
N PHE A 19 -3.80 -5.79 3.55
CA PHE A 19 -4.91 -5.20 2.79
C PHE A 19 -4.51 -3.91 2.07
N SER A 20 -3.56 -3.14 2.60
CA SER A 20 -2.98 -1.99 1.88
C SER A 20 -2.22 -2.44 0.63
N VAL A 21 -1.45 -3.53 0.70
CA VAL A 21 -0.81 -4.11 -0.50
C VAL A 21 -1.85 -4.56 -1.53
N VAL A 22 -2.92 -5.23 -1.11
CA VAL A 22 -3.99 -5.68 -2.01
C VAL A 22 -4.65 -4.49 -2.71
N LEU A 23 -5.02 -3.46 -1.94
CA LEU A 23 -5.64 -2.26 -2.49
C LEU A 23 -4.69 -1.45 -3.37
N ALA A 24 -3.43 -1.27 -2.96
CA ALA A 24 -2.38 -0.63 -3.74
C ALA A 24 -2.13 -1.37 -5.07
N SER A 25 -2.17 -2.70 -5.05
CA SER A 25 -2.08 -3.52 -6.27
C SER A 25 -3.25 -3.28 -7.22
N GLY A 26 -4.45 -3.06 -6.67
CA GLY A 26 -5.64 -2.71 -7.44
C GLY A 26 -5.48 -1.40 -8.23
N PHE A 27 -4.72 -0.44 -7.71
CA PHE A 27 -4.38 0.81 -8.43
C PHE A 27 -3.18 0.63 -9.36
N ALA A 28 -2.13 -0.02 -8.88
CA ALA A 28 -0.86 -0.11 -9.59
C ALA A 28 -0.90 -1.03 -10.82
N LEU A 29 -1.55 -2.21 -10.71
CA LEU A 29 -1.58 -3.20 -11.80
C LEU A 29 -2.24 -2.67 -13.07
N PRO A 30 -3.47 -2.09 -13.04
CA PRO A 30 -4.07 -1.52 -14.25
C PRO A 30 -3.22 -0.38 -14.79
N LEU A 31 -2.79 0.54 -13.92
CA LEU A 31 -2.03 1.71 -14.32
C LEU A 31 -0.70 1.33 -15.00
N ALA A 32 0.06 0.40 -14.39
CA ALA A 32 1.31 -0.10 -14.96
C ALA A 32 1.09 -0.77 -16.31
N TYR A 33 0.09 -1.66 -16.41
CA TYR A 33 -0.20 -2.39 -17.63
C TYR A 33 -0.61 -1.45 -18.78
N PHE A 34 -1.57 -0.55 -18.54
CA PHE A 34 -2.04 0.37 -19.57
C PHE A 34 -0.95 1.33 -20.03
N THR A 35 -0.18 1.90 -19.13
CA THR A 35 0.88 2.86 -19.49
C THR A 35 2.10 2.21 -20.13
N SER A 36 2.38 0.92 -19.87
CA SER A 36 3.51 0.19 -20.46
C SER A 36 3.17 -0.49 -21.79
N ARG A 37 1.91 -0.88 -22.03
CA ARG A 37 1.54 -1.68 -23.20
C ARG A 37 0.78 -0.90 -24.28
N PHE A 38 0.17 0.23 -23.92
CA PHE A 38 -0.60 1.02 -24.87
C PHE A 38 0.04 2.39 -25.12
N ASN A 39 0.30 2.70 -26.36
CA ASN A 39 0.75 4.03 -26.78
C ASN A 39 -0.46 4.93 -26.99
N PHE A 40 -0.77 5.80 -26.03
CA PHE A 40 -1.83 6.80 -26.15
C PHE A 40 -1.33 8.18 -25.71
N ARG A 41 -1.97 9.22 -26.26
CA ARG A 41 -1.63 10.59 -25.88
C ARG A 41 -1.93 10.82 -24.40
N GLY A 42 -0.90 11.22 -23.63
CA GLY A 42 -1.04 11.46 -22.19
C GLY A 42 -0.60 10.28 -21.29
N SER A 43 -0.14 9.16 -21.82
CA SER A 43 0.37 8.03 -20.99
C SER A 43 1.44 8.48 -20.00
N VAL A 44 2.38 9.33 -20.45
CA VAL A 44 3.44 9.89 -19.61
C VAL A 44 2.86 10.76 -18.49
N ILE A 45 1.85 11.58 -18.79
CA ILE A 45 1.21 12.45 -17.80
C ILE A 45 0.51 11.59 -16.74
N ILE A 46 -0.26 10.59 -17.14
CA ILE A 46 -0.96 9.68 -16.23
C ILE A 46 0.03 8.92 -15.35
N GLN A 47 1.14 8.43 -15.92
CA GLN A 47 2.19 7.77 -15.19
C GLN A 47 2.85 8.72 -14.17
N SER A 48 3.16 9.96 -14.58
CA SER A 48 3.74 10.98 -13.70
C SER A 48 2.79 11.36 -12.55
N LEU A 49 1.49 11.48 -12.84
CA LEU A 49 0.47 11.71 -11.80
C LEU A 49 0.41 10.55 -10.80
N GLY A 50 0.63 9.31 -11.27
CA GLY A 50 0.73 8.14 -10.41
C GLY A 50 1.88 8.21 -9.39
N PHE A 51 2.90 9.05 -9.62
CA PHE A 51 4.02 9.21 -8.69
C PHE A 51 3.86 10.37 -7.71
N ILE A 52 2.85 11.22 -7.88
CA ILE A 52 2.62 12.37 -6.98
C ILE A 52 2.55 11.98 -5.50
N PRO A 53 1.88 10.88 -5.10
CA PRO A 53 1.81 10.52 -3.69
C PRO A 53 3.17 10.34 -3.02
N LEU A 54 4.21 9.92 -3.75
CA LEU A 54 5.56 9.76 -3.19
C LEU A 54 6.26 11.08 -2.84
N ILE A 55 5.82 12.18 -3.43
CA ILE A 55 6.42 13.51 -3.18
C ILE A 55 5.91 14.09 -1.86
N MET A 56 4.71 13.69 -1.45
CA MET A 56 4.09 14.19 -0.23
C MET A 56 4.54 13.35 0.98
N PRO A 57 4.85 13.97 2.12
CA PRO A 57 5.03 13.21 3.36
C PRO A 57 3.76 12.42 3.72
N PRO A 58 3.85 11.17 4.21
CA PRO A 58 2.68 10.31 4.48
C PRO A 58 1.62 10.98 5.35
N PHE A 59 2.05 11.66 6.41
CA PHE A 59 1.13 12.34 7.33
C PHE A 59 0.35 13.48 6.69
N VAL A 60 0.90 14.17 5.70
CA VAL A 60 0.18 15.23 4.95
C VAL A 60 -0.94 14.61 4.13
N GLY A 61 -0.66 13.46 3.47
CA GLY A 61 -1.65 12.68 2.76
C GLY A 61 -2.78 12.22 3.68
N ALA A 62 -2.45 11.71 4.88
CA ALA A 62 -3.43 11.27 5.87
C ALA A 62 -4.37 12.41 6.31
N VAL A 63 -3.81 13.59 6.61
CA VAL A 63 -4.62 14.78 6.97
C VAL A 63 -5.51 15.20 5.81
N ALA A 64 -4.98 15.28 4.60
CA ALA A 64 -5.77 15.64 3.42
C ALA A 64 -6.92 14.66 3.19
N MET A 65 -6.66 13.35 3.24
CA MET A 65 -7.68 12.31 3.08
C MET A 65 -8.73 12.37 4.20
N LYS A 66 -8.34 12.61 5.46
CA LYS A 66 -9.28 12.81 6.58
C LYS A 66 -10.18 14.03 6.36
N LEU A 67 -9.65 15.14 5.83
CA LEU A 67 -10.42 16.33 5.51
C LEU A 67 -11.39 16.13 4.34
N PHE A 68 -11.01 15.33 3.34
CA PHE A 68 -11.87 15.06 2.18
C PHE A 68 -12.90 13.95 2.45
N PHE A 69 -12.47 12.83 3.00
CA PHE A 69 -13.24 11.59 3.08
C PHE A 69 -13.63 11.18 4.50
N GLY A 70 -13.18 11.90 5.53
CA GLY A 70 -13.61 11.64 6.92
C GLY A 70 -15.11 11.87 7.11
N THR A 71 -15.67 11.44 8.23
CA THR A 71 -17.11 11.52 8.53
C THR A 71 -17.67 12.94 8.40
N ASN A 72 -16.87 13.95 8.73
CA ASN A 72 -17.20 15.37 8.57
C ASN A 72 -16.39 16.01 7.42
N GLY A 73 -15.83 15.20 6.52
CA GLY A 73 -15.08 15.68 5.38
C GLY A 73 -15.97 16.19 4.25
N SER A 74 -15.38 16.95 3.33
CA SER A 74 -16.10 17.63 2.25
C SER A 74 -16.98 16.67 1.44
N VAL A 75 -16.50 15.47 1.13
CA VAL A 75 -17.26 14.46 0.36
C VAL A 75 -18.48 13.97 1.14
N ASN A 76 -18.30 13.62 2.43
CA ASN A 76 -19.41 13.16 3.26
C ASN A 76 -20.44 14.26 3.55
N LEU A 77 -20.01 15.53 3.66
CA LEU A 77 -20.94 16.64 3.79
C LEU A 77 -21.80 16.82 2.53
N LEU A 78 -21.19 16.67 1.34
CA LEU A 78 -21.94 16.70 0.08
C LEU A 78 -22.90 15.51 -0.05
N LEU A 79 -22.46 14.30 0.31
CA LEU A 79 -23.30 13.11 0.29
C LEU A 79 -24.48 13.25 1.26
N ASP A 80 -24.26 13.77 2.44
CA ASP A 80 -25.31 14.04 3.44
C ASP A 80 -26.32 15.08 2.92
N GLN A 81 -25.81 16.16 2.33
CA GLN A 81 -26.66 17.24 1.82
C GLN A 81 -27.53 16.80 0.62
N TYR A 82 -26.99 16.00 -0.32
CA TYR A 82 -27.71 15.63 -1.53
C TYR A 82 -28.43 14.29 -1.45
N PHE A 83 -27.92 13.36 -0.66
CA PHE A 83 -28.41 11.98 -0.60
C PHE A 83 -28.86 11.54 0.80
N GLY A 84 -28.61 12.32 1.86
CA GLY A 84 -29.04 12.02 3.21
C GLY A 84 -28.27 10.88 3.89
N PHE A 85 -27.06 10.53 3.43
CA PHE A 85 -26.22 9.51 4.07
C PHE A 85 -24.74 9.89 4.07
N LYS A 86 -23.99 9.31 5.02
CA LYS A 86 -22.52 9.42 5.14
C LYS A 86 -21.88 8.05 5.03
N ILE A 87 -20.68 8.00 4.47
CA ILE A 87 -19.88 6.77 4.36
C ILE A 87 -18.69 6.87 5.31
N PRO A 88 -18.67 6.14 6.44
CA PRO A 88 -17.60 6.23 7.44
C PRO A 88 -16.40 5.34 7.08
N PHE A 89 -15.97 5.30 5.80
CA PHE A 89 -14.92 4.39 5.38
C PHE A 89 -13.51 4.79 5.84
N MET A 90 -13.33 6.05 6.27
CA MET A 90 -12.07 6.54 6.85
C MET A 90 -11.95 6.26 8.34
N GLU A 91 -12.92 5.56 8.95
CA GLU A 91 -12.89 5.22 10.35
C GLU A 91 -12.16 3.89 10.60
N GLY A 92 -11.46 3.82 11.73
CA GLY A 92 -10.75 2.61 12.14
C GLY A 92 -9.64 2.18 11.17
N LEU A 93 -9.36 0.88 11.13
CA LEU A 93 -8.29 0.31 10.30
C LEU A 93 -8.53 0.48 8.79
N ASN A 94 -9.79 0.59 8.35
CA ASN A 94 -10.13 0.79 6.94
C ASN A 94 -9.62 2.14 6.41
N GLY A 95 -9.70 3.18 7.23
CA GLY A 95 -9.14 4.49 6.89
C GLY A 95 -7.63 4.44 6.73
N VAL A 96 -6.93 3.73 7.63
CA VAL A 96 -5.49 3.53 7.52
C VAL A 96 -5.15 2.77 6.23
N ILE A 97 -5.83 1.65 5.95
CA ILE A 97 -5.61 0.85 4.73
C ILE A 97 -5.77 1.71 3.47
N PHE A 98 -6.80 2.53 3.41
CA PHE A 98 -7.06 3.37 2.24
C PHE A 98 -5.96 4.43 2.05
N VAL A 99 -5.60 5.17 3.10
CA VAL A 99 -4.56 6.20 3.03
C VAL A 99 -3.22 5.60 2.64
N GLU A 100 -2.82 4.51 3.29
CA GLU A 100 -1.57 3.81 3.03
C GLU A 100 -1.51 3.26 1.61
N ALA A 101 -2.59 2.64 1.14
CA ALA A 101 -2.65 2.11 -0.22
C ALA A 101 -2.50 3.22 -1.26
N VAL A 102 -3.21 4.35 -1.11
CA VAL A 102 -3.13 5.48 -2.05
C VAL A 102 -1.76 6.17 -1.96
N HIS A 103 -1.12 6.18 -0.79
CA HIS A 103 0.18 6.79 -0.62
C HIS A 103 1.30 5.92 -1.21
N TYR A 104 1.26 4.61 -0.99
CA TYR A 104 2.37 3.71 -1.32
C TYR A 104 2.20 2.87 -2.59
N PHE A 105 1.03 2.90 -3.30
CA PHE A 105 0.89 2.16 -4.56
C PHE A 105 1.96 2.50 -5.61
N PRO A 106 2.57 3.72 -5.65
CA PRO A 106 3.60 4.02 -6.62
C PRO A 106 4.84 3.14 -6.49
N PHE A 107 5.13 2.55 -5.33
CA PHE A 107 6.23 1.58 -5.20
C PHE A 107 5.97 0.32 -6.02
N ILE A 108 4.73 -0.19 -6.01
CA ILE A 108 4.34 -1.30 -6.89
C ILE A 108 4.36 -0.82 -8.34
N LEU A 109 3.85 0.37 -8.63
CA LEU A 109 3.77 0.93 -9.97
C LEU A 109 5.14 1.02 -10.65
N ILE A 110 6.15 1.60 -9.99
CA ILE A 110 7.51 1.76 -10.52
C ILE A 110 8.13 0.40 -10.84
N ASN A 111 8.08 -0.54 -9.88
CA ASN A 111 8.66 -1.85 -10.05
C ASN A 111 7.96 -2.67 -11.16
N LEU A 112 6.63 -2.57 -11.24
CA LEU A 112 5.87 -3.21 -12.31
C LEU A 112 6.18 -2.62 -13.70
N ILE A 113 6.22 -1.29 -13.84
CA ILE A 113 6.56 -0.64 -15.10
C ILE A 113 7.94 -1.06 -15.56
N THR A 114 8.92 -1.08 -14.65
CA THR A 114 10.29 -1.52 -14.95
C THR A 114 10.29 -2.98 -15.40
N SER A 115 9.61 -3.86 -14.69
CA SER A 115 9.53 -5.27 -15.05
C SER A 115 8.82 -5.50 -16.37
N LEU A 116 7.67 -4.82 -16.61
CA LEU A 116 6.92 -4.91 -17.86
C LEU A 116 7.75 -4.42 -19.07
N ASN A 117 8.51 -3.35 -18.91
CA ASN A 117 9.35 -2.81 -19.98
C ASN A 117 10.55 -3.71 -20.31
N ASN A 118 10.96 -4.57 -19.38
CA ASN A 118 12.04 -5.55 -19.59
C ASN A 118 11.56 -6.86 -20.24
N ILE A 119 10.25 -7.06 -20.38
CA ILE A 119 9.71 -8.24 -21.09
C ILE A 119 9.94 -8.05 -22.59
N ASP A 120 10.62 -9.02 -23.22
CA ASP A 120 10.82 -9.02 -24.68
C ASP A 120 9.49 -9.18 -25.39
N ARG A 121 9.20 -8.24 -26.27
CA ARG A 121 7.97 -8.26 -27.10
C ARG A 121 7.83 -9.50 -27.96
N SER A 122 8.94 -10.11 -28.37
CA SER A 122 8.94 -11.35 -29.13
C SER A 122 8.22 -12.49 -28.41
N MET A 123 8.31 -12.53 -27.07
CA MET A 123 7.60 -13.52 -26.25
C MET A 123 6.08 -13.33 -26.32
N GLU A 124 5.62 -12.08 -26.30
CA GLU A 124 4.20 -11.75 -26.41
C GLU A 124 3.68 -12.04 -27.84
N GLU A 125 4.46 -11.70 -28.87
CA GLU A 125 4.13 -11.94 -30.28
C GLU A 125 4.08 -13.45 -30.58
N SER A 126 5.02 -14.23 -30.04
CA SER A 126 5.01 -15.69 -30.16
C SER A 126 3.77 -16.31 -29.52
N ALA A 127 3.40 -15.85 -28.31
CA ALA A 127 2.19 -16.31 -27.64
C ALA A 127 0.92 -15.92 -28.40
N GLN A 128 0.89 -14.74 -29.01
CA GLN A 128 -0.23 -14.29 -29.87
C GLN A 128 -0.34 -15.16 -31.14
N SER A 129 0.77 -15.54 -31.73
CA SER A 129 0.81 -16.44 -32.90
C SER A 129 0.27 -17.83 -32.57
N LEU A 130 0.44 -18.28 -31.29
CA LEU A 130 -0.16 -19.49 -30.75
C LEU A 130 -1.62 -19.34 -30.29
N GLY A 131 -2.26 -18.19 -30.59
CA GLY A 131 -3.68 -17.94 -30.33
C GLY A 131 -3.99 -17.30 -28.98
N SER A 132 -2.99 -16.95 -28.15
CA SER A 132 -3.21 -16.25 -26.88
C SER A 132 -3.51 -14.77 -27.14
N LYS A 133 -4.68 -14.25 -26.70
CA LYS A 133 -5.09 -12.86 -26.92
C LYS A 133 -5.69 -12.23 -25.66
N GLY A 134 -5.66 -10.90 -25.58
CA GLY A 134 -6.33 -10.10 -24.56
C GLY A 134 -5.97 -10.53 -23.13
N PHE A 135 -6.99 -10.75 -22.30
CA PHE A 135 -6.79 -11.15 -20.90
C PHE A 135 -6.07 -12.49 -20.72
N GLY A 136 -6.20 -13.41 -21.71
CA GLY A 136 -5.48 -14.67 -21.70
C GLY A 136 -3.97 -14.48 -21.82
N LEU A 137 -3.53 -13.59 -22.72
CA LEU A 137 -2.12 -13.22 -22.87
C LEU A 137 -1.59 -12.56 -21.57
N PHE A 138 -2.34 -11.61 -21.02
CA PHE A 138 -1.99 -10.96 -19.77
C PHE A 138 -1.78 -11.97 -18.66
N LYS A 139 -2.78 -12.83 -18.40
CA LYS A 139 -2.75 -13.77 -17.26
C LYS A 139 -1.68 -14.85 -17.39
N ARG A 140 -1.43 -15.35 -18.62
CA ARG A 140 -0.55 -16.50 -18.85
C ARG A 140 0.90 -16.13 -19.14
N ILE A 141 1.16 -14.94 -19.65
CA ILE A 141 2.49 -14.52 -20.12
C ILE A 141 2.95 -13.26 -19.37
N VAL A 142 2.23 -12.16 -19.52
CA VAL A 142 2.69 -10.85 -19.04
C VAL A 142 2.75 -10.82 -17.52
N LEU A 143 1.70 -11.25 -16.84
CA LEU A 143 1.63 -11.24 -15.39
C LEU A 143 2.70 -12.13 -14.74
N PRO A 144 2.89 -13.42 -15.13
CA PRO A 144 3.96 -14.23 -14.55
C PRO A 144 5.36 -13.67 -14.80
N LEU A 145 5.64 -13.13 -15.98
CA LEU A 145 6.94 -12.54 -16.28
C LEU A 145 7.18 -11.22 -15.51
N SER A 146 6.13 -10.50 -15.13
CA SER A 146 6.23 -9.29 -14.31
C SER A 146 6.21 -9.55 -12.80
N MET A 147 5.98 -10.81 -12.36
CA MET A 147 5.88 -11.16 -10.94
C MET A 147 7.09 -10.76 -10.09
N PRO A 148 8.35 -10.90 -10.54
CA PRO A 148 9.48 -10.44 -9.74
C PRO A 148 9.42 -8.95 -9.40
N GLY A 149 9.05 -8.10 -10.37
CA GLY A 149 8.85 -6.67 -10.14
C GLY A 149 7.66 -6.40 -9.22
N TYR A 150 6.55 -7.14 -9.41
CA TYR A 150 5.40 -7.03 -8.52
C TYR A 150 5.75 -7.37 -7.08
N ILE A 151 6.42 -8.50 -6.84
CA ILE A 151 6.79 -8.96 -5.50
C ILE A 151 7.74 -7.95 -4.83
N ALA A 152 8.72 -7.43 -5.56
CA ALA A 152 9.61 -6.40 -5.04
C ALA A 152 8.84 -5.14 -4.61
N GLY A 153 7.96 -4.62 -5.46
CA GLY A 153 7.13 -3.46 -5.15
C GLY A 153 6.14 -3.72 -4.00
N ALA A 154 5.46 -4.87 -4.00
CA ALA A 154 4.52 -5.26 -2.96
C ALA A 154 5.20 -5.42 -1.58
N SER A 155 6.42 -5.98 -1.55
CA SER A 155 7.21 -6.09 -0.32
C SER A 155 7.61 -4.73 0.22
N LEU A 156 7.96 -3.77 -0.65
CA LEU A 156 8.24 -2.39 -0.23
C LEU A 156 7.00 -1.71 0.36
N VAL A 157 5.84 -1.87 -0.27
CA VAL A 157 4.58 -1.34 0.28
C VAL A 157 4.29 -1.99 1.64
N PHE A 158 4.39 -3.31 1.74
CA PHE A 158 4.19 -4.02 3.00
C PHE A 158 5.08 -3.46 4.12
N LEU A 159 6.37 -3.29 3.86
CA LEU A 159 7.33 -2.73 4.82
C LEU A 159 6.96 -1.32 5.25
N LYS A 160 6.66 -0.45 4.28
CA LYS A 160 6.33 0.94 4.55
C LYS A 160 5.08 1.07 5.42
N VAL A 161 4.04 0.29 5.13
CA VAL A 161 2.80 0.28 5.90
C VAL A 161 2.99 -0.36 7.28
N PHE A 162 3.76 -1.45 7.37
CA PHE A 162 3.97 -2.17 8.61
C PHE A 162 4.73 -1.33 9.65
N ASP A 163 5.67 -0.51 9.20
CA ASP A 163 6.51 0.35 10.04
C ASP A 163 5.95 1.79 10.18
N ASP A 164 4.82 2.12 9.51
CA ASP A 164 4.30 3.48 9.57
C ASP A 164 3.71 3.80 10.94
N LEU A 165 4.15 4.94 11.44
CA LEU A 165 3.73 5.52 12.69
C LEU A 165 2.75 6.68 12.50
N GLY A 166 2.99 7.47 11.46
CA GLY A 166 2.34 8.76 11.26
C GLY A 166 0.87 8.66 10.93
N THR A 167 0.53 7.86 9.93
CA THR A 167 -0.85 7.71 9.44
C THR A 167 -1.78 7.14 10.51
N PRO A 168 -1.44 6.01 11.20
CA PRO A 168 -2.30 5.49 12.25
C PRO A 168 -2.53 6.49 13.39
N LEU A 169 -1.49 7.18 13.87
CA LEU A 169 -1.65 8.17 14.96
C LEU A 169 -2.53 9.35 14.56
N LEU A 170 -2.43 9.83 13.32
CA LEU A 170 -3.27 10.92 12.80
C LEU A 170 -4.73 10.52 12.61
N LEU A 171 -4.99 9.24 12.41
CA LEU A 171 -6.33 8.66 12.33
C LEU A 171 -6.84 8.15 13.69
N ASP A 172 -6.15 8.47 14.79
CA ASP A 172 -6.47 8.06 16.16
C ASP A 172 -6.44 6.54 16.39
N ILE A 173 -5.63 5.81 15.61
CA ILE A 173 -5.46 4.36 15.69
C ILE A 173 -4.19 4.02 16.46
N ASN A 174 -4.38 3.62 17.72
CA ASN A 174 -3.28 3.35 18.66
C ASN A 174 -2.98 1.84 18.83
N ASN A 175 -3.79 0.96 18.24
CA ASN A 175 -3.69 -0.49 18.39
C ASN A 175 -2.97 -1.18 17.22
N MET A 176 -1.89 -0.55 16.74
CA MET A 176 -0.90 -1.11 15.81
C MET A 176 0.49 -1.10 16.43
N LEU A 177 1.44 -1.90 15.91
CA LEU A 177 2.75 -2.09 16.53
C LEU A 177 3.58 -0.81 16.61
N ALA A 178 3.75 -0.09 15.49
CA ALA A 178 4.57 1.13 15.45
C ALA A 178 4.01 2.23 16.37
N PRO A 179 2.70 2.57 16.35
CA PRO A 179 2.08 3.43 17.35
C PRO A 179 2.28 2.98 18.80
N GLN A 180 2.14 1.67 19.07
CA GLN A 180 2.33 1.14 20.42
C GLN A 180 3.78 1.26 20.90
N ALA A 181 4.77 1.01 20.04
CA ALA A 181 6.18 1.22 20.39
C ALA A 181 6.44 2.67 20.77
N TYR A 182 5.98 3.60 19.94
CA TYR A 182 6.16 5.03 20.19
C TYR A 182 5.48 5.50 21.48
N LEU A 183 4.20 5.17 21.65
CA LEU A 183 3.43 5.59 22.82
C LEU A 183 4.05 5.05 24.13
N ARG A 184 4.57 3.82 24.12
CA ARG A 184 5.24 3.23 25.30
C ARG A 184 6.54 3.93 25.62
N ILE A 185 7.40 4.13 24.61
CA ILE A 185 8.68 4.81 24.81
C ILE A 185 8.47 6.27 25.25
N SER A 186 7.49 6.96 24.69
CA SER A 186 7.21 8.36 25.01
C SER A 186 6.51 8.57 26.35
N SER A 187 5.66 7.61 26.81
CA SER A 187 4.88 7.74 28.04
C SER A 187 5.57 7.13 29.29
N ILE A 188 6.20 5.95 29.12
CA ILE A 188 6.82 5.21 30.23
C ILE A 188 8.34 5.47 30.28
N GLY A 189 8.91 5.86 29.13
CA GLY A 189 10.33 6.12 28.96
C GLY A 189 11.10 4.89 28.44
N ILE A 190 12.42 5.06 28.33
CA ILE A 190 13.35 4.06 27.78
C ILE A 190 13.48 2.79 28.63
N ASN A 191 12.88 2.76 29.81
CA ASN A 191 12.93 1.60 30.72
C ASN A 191 11.81 0.58 30.47
N ASP A 192 10.88 0.82 29.51
CA ASP A 192 9.84 -0.16 29.18
C ASP A 192 10.39 -1.27 28.27
N PRO A 193 10.56 -2.52 28.78
CA PRO A 193 11.08 -3.62 27.98
C PRO A 193 10.19 -3.94 26.76
N MET A 194 8.88 -3.66 26.85
CA MET A 194 7.93 -4.00 25.81
C MET A 194 8.07 -3.09 24.56
N GLY A 195 8.46 -1.84 24.73
CA GLY A 195 8.80 -0.94 23.64
C GLY A 195 9.94 -1.50 22.77
N TYR A 196 10.98 -2.03 23.40
CA TYR A 196 12.10 -2.66 22.69
C TYR A 196 11.71 -3.98 22.02
N VAL A 197 10.89 -4.82 22.68
CA VAL A 197 10.38 -6.05 22.08
C VAL A 197 9.62 -5.76 20.79
N ILE A 198 8.76 -4.73 20.79
CA ILE A 198 8.02 -4.34 19.60
C ILE A 198 8.98 -3.84 18.50
N ALA A 199 9.97 -3.01 18.86
CA ALA A 199 10.96 -2.52 17.91
C ALA A 199 11.77 -3.67 17.27
N VAL A 200 12.18 -4.67 18.05
CA VAL A 200 12.86 -5.87 17.51
C VAL A 200 11.96 -6.63 16.54
N ILE A 201 10.67 -6.78 16.85
CA ILE A 201 9.73 -7.47 15.97
C ILE A 201 9.56 -6.71 14.65
N LEU A 202 9.44 -5.38 14.69
CA LEU A 202 9.38 -4.55 13.48
C LEU A 202 10.62 -4.79 12.61
N VAL A 203 11.82 -4.73 13.18
CA VAL A 203 13.08 -4.98 12.47
C VAL A 203 13.14 -6.39 11.88
N VAL A 204 12.81 -7.41 12.66
CA VAL A 204 12.84 -8.82 12.21
C VAL A 204 11.85 -9.04 11.07
N THR A 205 10.63 -8.50 11.19
CA THR A 205 9.61 -8.60 10.12
C THR A 205 10.08 -7.90 8.85
N SER A 206 10.72 -6.74 8.97
CA SER A 206 11.26 -5.99 7.83
C SER A 206 12.37 -6.79 7.12
N ILE A 207 13.28 -7.40 7.87
CA ILE A 207 14.34 -8.26 7.32
C ILE A 207 13.74 -9.47 6.59
N LEU A 208 12.75 -10.13 7.19
CA LEU A 208 12.08 -11.28 6.59
C LEU A 208 11.36 -10.91 5.28
N ALA A 209 10.66 -9.77 5.25
CA ALA A 209 9.98 -9.30 4.05
C ALA A 209 10.96 -9.01 2.90
N VAL A 210 12.09 -8.37 3.18
CA VAL A 210 13.17 -8.15 2.18
C VAL A 210 13.77 -9.48 1.70
N TRP A 211 13.97 -10.42 2.61
CA TRP A 211 14.51 -11.74 2.28
C TRP A 211 13.57 -12.52 1.35
N VAL A 212 12.26 -12.51 1.65
CA VAL A 212 11.24 -13.12 0.77
C VAL A 212 11.24 -12.47 -0.61
N ALA A 213 11.31 -11.13 -0.67
CA ALA A 213 11.36 -10.40 -1.95
C ALA A 213 12.60 -10.73 -2.80
N LYS A 214 13.72 -11.13 -2.16
CA LYS A 214 14.96 -11.51 -2.85
C LYS A 214 14.90 -12.92 -3.46
N ILE A 215 14.10 -13.82 -2.86
CA ILE A 215 14.01 -15.23 -3.31
C ILE A 215 12.96 -15.39 -4.43
N ALA A 216 11.97 -14.54 -4.48
CA ALA A 216 10.90 -14.54 -5.48
C ALA A 216 11.32 -13.85 -6.78
#